data_2d75aa2cb32d5993febbbe72b49a6239
#
_entry.id   2d75aa2cb32d5993febbbe72b49a6239
#
_cell.length_a   1.000
_cell.length_b   1.000
_cell.length_c   1.000
_cell.angle_alpha   90.00
_cell.angle_beta   90.00
_cell.angle_gamma   90.00
#
_symmetry.space_group_name_H-M   'P 1'
#
loop_
_entity.id
_entity.type
_entity.pdbx_description
1 polymer ?
#
loop_
_entity_poly.entity_id
_entity_poly.type
_entity_poly.pdbx_seq_one_letter_code
_entity_poly.pdbx_strand_id
1 'polypeptide(L)'
;MSELSFMEKLLDGAEVEWKALEEVCDFKNGFAFKSSLFKESGLPIVRITNVDGKNINLSDVKYFDPSDYRENTASYKVCKGDILIAMSGATTGKIGFYSHENPAYLNQRVGKFLPKLETLNNRYLYHYLLSKVEKIYVIAGGGAQPNLSSSALMEKIKIPVPFPDNPAKSLEIQAEIVRILDTFTELTAELTAELSLRKKQYNHYRDQLLSFEEGEVEWKKLDEVSKKISSGGTPRTGISEYYDGSIPWLRTQEIDFREIWDTGVKITEAGLKNSSAKWIPENCVIVAMYGATVGKVGINKISMATNQACANIDLDDRVVNYRYVFHYLTSEYEYIKSLGTGSQTNINAQIVKSLKVPIPYANDPEKSLAEQARIVTILDKFDTLTTSISEGLPREIELRQKQYEYYRDLLLSFPKSEKRGSLI
;
A
#
# COMPACT_ATOMS: atom_id res chain seq x y z
N MET A 1 31.67 -0.34 -10.47
CA MET A 1 32.26 -1.62 -10.00
C MET A 1 31.33 -2.72 -10.46
N SER A 2 31.82 -3.80 -11.05
CA SER A 2 30.97 -4.92 -11.49
C SER A 2 30.33 -5.60 -10.26
N GLU A 3 29.10 -6.10 -10.40
CA GLU A 3 28.34 -6.78 -9.34
C GLU A 3 29.11 -7.96 -8.71
N LEU A 4 29.80 -8.73 -9.54
CA LEU A 4 30.69 -9.80 -9.13
C LEU A 4 31.81 -9.33 -8.20
N SER A 5 32.35 -8.12 -8.42
CA SER A 5 33.50 -7.64 -7.63
C SER A 5 33.16 -7.28 -6.18
N PHE A 6 31.90 -6.97 -5.85
CA PHE A 6 31.51 -6.69 -4.46
C PHE A 6 31.33 -7.98 -3.65
N MET A 7 30.61 -8.96 -4.21
CA MET A 7 30.43 -10.26 -3.55
C MET A 7 31.75 -11.03 -3.43
N GLU A 8 32.61 -10.98 -4.45
CA GLU A 8 33.94 -11.56 -4.38
C GLU A 8 34.80 -10.96 -3.26
N LYS A 9 34.73 -9.64 -3.07
CA LYS A 9 35.42 -8.94 -1.96
C LYS A 9 34.82 -9.28 -0.60
N LEU A 10 33.49 -9.36 -0.51
CA LEU A 10 32.79 -9.68 0.73
C LEU A 10 33.08 -11.12 1.17
N LEU A 11 33.10 -12.03 0.22
CA LEU A 11 33.35 -13.44 0.49
C LEU A 11 34.83 -13.76 0.63
N ASP A 12 35.74 -12.98 0.01
CA ASP A 12 37.21 -13.15 0.09
C ASP A 12 37.65 -14.63 -0.04
N GLY A 13 37.11 -15.32 -1.06
CA GLY A 13 37.39 -16.74 -1.28
C GLY A 13 36.67 -17.71 -0.33
N ALA A 14 35.64 -17.25 0.39
CA ALA A 14 34.87 -18.08 1.31
C ALA A 14 34.32 -19.32 0.62
N GLU A 15 34.53 -20.48 1.21
CA GLU A 15 33.71 -21.65 0.92
C GLU A 15 32.31 -21.44 1.47
N VAL A 16 31.27 -21.82 0.69
CA VAL A 16 29.87 -21.65 1.07
C VAL A 16 29.19 -23.01 1.09
N GLU A 17 28.63 -23.37 2.23
CA GLU A 17 27.83 -24.58 2.38
C GLU A 17 26.35 -24.24 2.39
N TRP A 18 25.53 -24.99 1.63
CA TRP A 18 24.09 -24.85 1.59
C TRP A 18 23.44 -25.84 2.54
N LYS A 19 23.12 -25.40 3.76
CA LYS A 19 22.51 -26.21 4.81
C LYS A 19 20.99 -26.18 4.74
N ALA A 20 20.31 -27.29 5.00
CA ALA A 20 18.86 -27.28 5.24
C ALA A 20 18.55 -26.44 6.49
N LEU A 21 17.39 -25.76 6.53
CA LEU A 21 17.05 -24.95 7.69
C LEU A 21 17.07 -25.78 9.00
N GLU A 22 16.62 -27.03 8.96
CA GLU A 22 16.62 -27.90 10.14
C GLU A 22 18.00 -28.15 10.75
N GLU A 23 19.08 -27.99 9.98
CA GLU A 23 20.45 -28.12 10.46
C GLU A 23 20.89 -26.93 11.33
N VAL A 24 20.39 -25.72 11.01
CA VAL A 24 20.84 -24.43 11.58
C VAL A 24 19.75 -23.66 12.32
N CYS A 25 18.53 -24.18 12.32
CA CYS A 25 17.37 -23.51 12.92
C CYS A 25 16.37 -24.55 13.41
N ASP A 26 15.88 -24.39 14.63
CA ASP A 26 14.72 -25.13 15.11
C ASP A 26 13.42 -24.42 14.71
N PHE A 27 12.27 -25.10 14.83
CA PHE A 27 10.99 -24.57 14.45
C PHE A 27 9.91 -24.86 15.48
N LYS A 28 9.12 -23.86 15.84
CA LYS A 28 8.02 -23.99 16.80
C LYS A 28 6.69 -23.73 16.13
N ASN A 29 5.82 -24.76 16.09
CA ASN A 29 4.41 -24.57 15.73
C ASN A 29 3.64 -23.92 16.88
N GLY A 30 2.61 -23.15 16.56
CA GLY A 30 1.81 -22.45 17.55
C GLY A 30 0.78 -23.32 18.27
N PHE A 31 0.12 -22.71 19.26
CA PHE A 31 -0.88 -23.34 20.10
C PHE A 31 -2.30 -23.22 19.51
N ALA A 32 -3.12 -24.26 19.72
CA ALA A 32 -4.50 -24.31 19.25
C ALA A 32 -5.45 -23.52 20.17
N PHE A 33 -5.38 -22.19 20.12
CA PHE A 33 -6.31 -21.34 20.85
C PHE A 33 -7.75 -21.55 20.36
N LYS A 34 -8.68 -21.80 21.27
CA LYS A 34 -10.10 -21.99 20.96
C LYS A 34 -10.76 -20.63 20.68
N SER A 35 -11.39 -20.49 19.52
CA SER A 35 -12.05 -19.23 19.14
C SER A 35 -13.18 -18.81 20.08
N SER A 36 -13.85 -19.80 20.73
CA SER A 36 -14.89 -19.57 21.75
C SER A 36 -14.35 -18.94 23.06
N LEU A 37 -13.03 -18.96 23.28
CA LEU A 37 -12.36 -18.38 24.44
C LEU A 37 -11.61 -17.08 24.09
N PHE A 38 -11.77 -16.56 22.90
CA PHE A 38 -11.21 -15.27 22.55
C PHE A 38 -11.87 -14.13 23.31
N LYS A 39 -11.05 -13.16 23.73
CA LYS A 39 -11.45 -11.99 24.51
C LYS A 39 -11.11 -10.70 23.75
N GLU A 40 -11.70 -9.60 24.18
CA GLU A 40 -11.41 -8.27 23.64
C GLU A 40 -10.18 -7.62 24.32
N SER A 41 -9.70 -8.20 25.43
CA SER A 41 -8.48 -7.76 26.13
C SER A 41 -7.80 -8.94 26.80
N GLY A 42 -6.50 -8.82 27.14
CA GLY A 42 -5.70 -9.87 27.76
C GLY A 42 -4.35 -10.04 27.04
N LEU A 43 -3.90 -11.28 26.91
CA LEU A 43 -2.66 -11.58 26.18
C LEU A 43 -2.93 -11.73 24.66
N PRO A 44 -2.19 -11.00 23.80
CA PRO A 44 -2.47 -10.98 22.36
C PRO A 44 -2.04 -12.28 21.67
N ILE A 45 -2.85 -12.74 20.71
CA ILE A 45 -2.61 -13.94 19.91
C ILE A 45 -2.23 -13.52 18.47
N VAL A 46 -1.03 -13.88 18.02
CA VAL A 46 -0.61 -13.68 16.62
C VAL A 46 -1.23 -14.79 15.76
N ARG A 47 -2.11 -14.39 14.85
CA ARG A 47 -2.76 -15.26 13.87
C ARG A 47 -2.18 -15.00 12.47
N ILE A 48 -2.50 -15.86 11.50
CA ILE A 48 -2.05 -15.72 10.11
C ILE A 48 -2.40 -14.35 9.49
N THR A 49 -3.51 -13.73 9.91
CA THR A 49 -3.95 -12.40 9.47
C THR A 49 -3.07 -11.27 9.99
N ASN A 50 -2.31 -11.51 11.05
CA ASN A 50 -1.39 -10.55 11.63
C ASN A 50 0.00 -10.55 10.96
N VAL A 51 0.29 -11.56 10.09
CA VAL A 51 1.55 -11.66 9.34
C VAL A 51 1.36 -10.96 8.00
N ASP A 52 1.93 -9.75 7.83
CA ASP A 52 1.70 -8.92 6.66
C ASP A 52 2.62 -9.22 5.46
N GLY A 53 3.70 -9.93 5.69
CA GLY A 53 4.73 -10.26 4.68
C GLY A 53 6.08 -9.60 4.95
N LYS A 54 6.17 -8.75 5.99
CA LYS A 54 7.40 -8.11 6.49
C LYS A 54 7.38 -8.03 8.02
N ASN A 55 6.27 -7.64 8.60
CA ASN A 55 6.12 -7.40 10.03
C ASN A 55 4.93 -8.16 10.61
N ILE A 56 4.80 -8.09 11.93
CA ILE A 56 3.62 -8.55 12.64
C ILE A 56 2.78 -7.33 13.01
N ASN A 57 1.58 -7.26 12.46
CA ASN A 57 0.62 -6.18 12.72
C ASN A 57 -0.36 -6.60 13.82
N LEU A 58 -0.38 -5.86 14.94
CA LEU A 58 -1.26 -6.11 16.07
C LEU A 58 -2.50 -5.19 16.11
N SER A 59 -2.81 -4.43 15.06
CA SER A 59 -3.96 -3.51 15.02
C SER A 59 -5.31 -4.23 15.14
N ASP A 60 -5.42 -5.46 14.60
CA ASP A 60 -6.58 -6.36 14.73
C ASP A 60 -6.12 -7.69 15.33
N VAL A 61 -5.96 -7.73 16.65
CA VAL A 61 -5.49 -8.91 17.37
C VAL A 61 -6.60 -9.43 18.29
N LYS A 62 -6.69 -10.74 18.45
CA LYS A 62 -7.52 -11.39 19.47
C LYS A 62 -6.69 -11.68 20.70
N TYR A 63 -7.35 -11.72 21.83
CA TYR A 63 -6.73 -11.91 23.14
C TYR A 63 -7.20 -13.21 23.78
N PHE A 64 -6.47 -13.68 24.78
CA PHE A 64 -6.84 -14.81 25.63
C PHE A 64 -6.40 -14.58 27.07
N ASP A 65 -6.95 -15.38 27.96
CA ASP A 65 -6.51 -15.49 29.36
C ASP A 65 -5.88 -16.88 29.56
N PRO A 66 -4.63 -16.97 30.07
CA PRO A 66 -3.99 -18.26 30.35
C PRO A 66 -4.78 -19.16 31.30
N SER A 67 -5.58 -18.59 32.21
CA SER A 67 -6.41 -19.34 33.17
C SER A 67 -7.54 -20.17 32.49
N ASP A 68 -7.91 -19.83 31.24
CA ASP A 68 -8.90 -20.56 30.46
C ASP A 68 -8.34 -21.89 29.88
N TYR A 69 -7.04 -22.13 30.01
CA TYR A 69 -6.35 -23.28 29.43
C TYR A 69 -5.66 -24.12 30.50
N ARG A 70 -5.77 -25.43 30.37
CA ARG A 70 -5.06 -26.39 31.26
C ARG A 70 -3.59 -26.55 30.91
N GLU A 71 -3.27 -26.37 29.63
CA GLU A 71 -1.92 -26.48 29.08
C GLU A 71 -1.11 -25.20 29.36
N ASN A 72 0.20 -25.37 29.55
CA ASN A 72 1.09 -24.24 29.72
C ASN A 72 1.30 -23.53 28.39
N THR A 73 0.66 -22.36 28.24
CA THR A 73 0.78 -21.51 27.04
C THR A 73 2.09 -20.71 26.96
N ALA A 74 2.87 -20.65 28.05
CA ALA A 74 4.11 -19.84 28.12
C ALA A 74 5.17 -20.24 27.06
N SER A 75 5.19 -21.53 26.68
CA SER A 75 6.11 -22.02 25.63
C SER A 75 5.81 -21.49 24.22
N TYR A 76 4.67 -20.84 24.02
CA TYR A 76 4.24 -20.27 22.74
C TYR A 76 4.41 -18.74 22.69
N LYS A 77 5.14 -18.20 23.66
CA LYS A 77 5.43 -16.77 23.72
C LYS A 77 6.25 -16.30 22.52
N VAL A 78 5.84 -15.17 21.98
CA VAL A 78 6.53 -14.44 20.91
C VAL A 78 7.11 -13.16 21.51
N CYS A 79 8.40 -12.93 21.30
CA CYS A 79 9.11 -11.79 21.82
C CYS A 79 9.72 -10.96 20.68
N LYS A 80 10.12 -9.73 20.98
CA LYS A 80 10.84 -8.86 20.05
C LYS A 80 12.07 -9.58 19.47
N GLY A 81 12.17 -9.54 18.15
CA GLY A 81 13.21 -10.24 17.40
C GLY A 81 12.76 -11.58 16.79
N ASP A 82 11.64 -12.15 17.20
CA ASP A 82 11.17 -13.42 16.66
C ASP A 82 10.75 -13.29 15.19
N ILE A 83 11.07 -14.31 14.39
CA ILE A 83 10.66 -14.44 12.98
C ILE A 83 9.51 -15.44 12.90
N LEU A 84 8.39 -15.00 12.35
CA LEU A 84 7.17 -15.79 12.22
C LEU A 84 6.81 -16.04 10.76
N ILE A 85 6.07 -17.12 10.53
CA ILE A 85 5.55 -17.48 9.21
C ILE A 85 4.08 -17.91 9.28
N ALA A 86 3.26 -17.45 8.35
CA ALA A 86 1.90 -17.93 8.18
C ALA A 86 1.90 -19.30 7.48
N MET A 87 1.30 -20.31 8.11
CA MET A 87 1.38 -21.71 7.67
C MET A 87 0.20 -22.14 6.79
N SER A 88 -0.89 -21.36 6.73
CA SER A 88 -2.09 -21.74 5.98
C SER A 88 -2.95 -20.55 5.56
N GLY A 89 -3.87 -20.78 4.60
CA GLY A 89 -4.82 -19.78 4.11
C GLY A 89 -4.21 -18.78 3.12
N ALA A 90 -4.90 -17.66 2.87
CA ALA A 90 -4.50 -16.67 1.89
C ALA A 90 -3.14 -15.98 2.18
N THR A 91 -2.64 -16.09 3.40
CA THR A 91 -1.36 -15.51 3.82
C THR A 91 -0.23 -16.55 3.90
N THR A 92 -0.46 -17.78 3.46
CA THR A 92 0.54 -18.86 3.51
C THR A 92 1.88 -18.44 2.93
N GLY A 93 2.96 -18.68 3.66
CA GLY A 93 4.32 -18.35 3.26
C GLY A 93 4.74 -16.91 3.57
N LYS A 94 3.83 -16.02 3.99
CA LYS A 94 4.22 -14.68 4.44
C LYS A 94 5.08 -14.76 5.69
N ILE A 95 6.17 -14.02 5.69
CA ILE A 95 7.12 -13.88 6.80
C ILE A 95 6.81 -12.59 7.56
N GLY A 96 6.94 -12.60 8.88
CA GLY A 96 6.81 -11.41 9.70
C GLY A 96 7.89 -11.34 10.78
N PHE A 97 8.45 -10.16 10.99
CA PHE A 97 9.36 -9.87 12.09
C PHE A 97 8.58 -9.23 13.24
N TYR A 98 8.74 -9.76 14.45
CA TYR A 98 8.07 -9.23 15.64
C TYR A 98 8.91 -8.12 16.26
N SER A 99 8.47 -6.87 16.09
CA SER A 99 9.19 -5.67 16.56
C SER A 99 8.61 -5.03 17.83
N HIS A 100 7.49 -5.59 18.35
CA HIS A 100 6.80 -5.01 19.52
C HIS A 100 7.51 -5.35 20.83
N GLU A 101 7.49 -4.40 21.78
CA GLU A 101 8.11 -4.58 23.11
C GLU A 101 7.34 -5.58 23.96
N ASN A 102 6.01 -5.51 23.94
CA ASN A 102 5.15 -6.42 24.69
C ASN A 102 5.05 -7.77 23.96
N PRO A 103 5.13 -8.88 24.69
CA PRO A 103 5.05 -10.20 24.07
C PRO A 103 3.63 -10.52 23.58
N ALA A 104 3.56 -11.41 22.58
CA ALA A 104 2.35 -12.03 22.09
C ALA A 104 2.44 -13.57 22.18
N TYR A 105 1.44 -14.27 21.64
CA TYR A 105 1.38 -15.74 21.70
C TYR A 105 1.05 -16.32 20.33
N LEU A 106 1.74 -17.40 19.99
CA LEU A 106 1.74 -18.02 18.68
C LEU A 106 0.52 -18.90 18.46
N ASN A 107 -0.36 -18.56 17.51
CA ASN A 107 -1.51 -19.40 17.14
C ASN A 107 -1.07 -20.62 16.30
N GLN A 108 -1.82 -21.72 16.36
CA GLN A 108 -1.51 -23.02 15.71
C GLN A 108 -1.17 -22.96 14.22
N ARG A 109 -1.62 -21.94 13.49
CA ARG A 109 -1.36 -21.77 12.06
C ARG A 109 -0.24 -20.77 11.77
N VAL A 110 0.48 -20.38 12.80
CA VAL A 110 1.67 -19.53 12.68
C VAL A 110 2.85 -20.31 13.25
N GLY A 111 3.96 -20.32 12.53
CA GLY A 111 5.20 -20.93 12.98
C GLY A 111 6.22 -19.90 13.38
N LYS A 112 7.15 -20.27 14.26
CA LYS A 112 8.28 -19.45 14.71
C LYS A 112 9.59 -20.15 14.41
N PHE A 113 10.54 -19.42 13.81
CA PHE A 113 11.90 -19.88 13.60
C PHE A 113 12.75 -19.60 14.86
N LEU A 114 13.60 -20.54 15.20
CA LEU A 114 14.50 -20.50 16.36
C LEU A 114 15.93 -20.78 15.86
N PRO A 115 16.63 -19.78 15.27
CA PRO A 115 17.96 -19.97 14.71
C PRO A 115 18.98 -20.35 15.80
N LYS A 116 19.91 -21.24 15.45
CA LYS A 116 21.07 -21.57 16.28
C LYS A 116 22.08 -20.43 16.16
N LEU A 117 22.07 -19.52 17.13
CA LEU A 117 22.77 -18.23 17.06
C LEU A 117 24.30 -18.35 16.97
N GLU A 118 24.84 -19.51 17.30
CA GLU A 118 26.27 -19.83 17.13
C GLU A 118 26.68 -20.03 15.66
N THR A 119 25.71 -20.26 14.76
CA THR A 119 25.96 -20.50 13.32
C THR A 119 25.13 -19.61 12.39
N LEU A 120 24.01 -19.10 12.86
CA LEU A 120 23.05 -18.38 12.03
C LEU A 120 22.58 -17.09 12.70
N ASN A 121 22.89 -15.95 12.07
CA ASN A 121 22.38 -14.65 12.49
C ASN A 121 20.87 -14.57 12.22
N ASN A 122 20.09 -14.15 13.22
CA ASN A 122 18.63 -14.10 13.16
C ASN A 122 18.10 -13.15 12.06
N ARG A 123 18.71 -11.98 11.90
CA ARG A 123 18.31 -11.00 10.86
C ARG A 123 18.71 -11.46 9.45
N TYR A 124 19.85 -12.17 9.33
CA TYR A 124 20.26 -12.82 8.09
C TYR A 124 19.23 -13.86 7.64
N LEU A 125 18.78 -14.71 8.57
CA LEU A 125 17.67 -15.65 8.31
C LEU A 125 16.42 -14.94 7.85
N TYR A 126 16.03 -13.83 8.51
CA TYR A 126 14.84 -13.06 8.13
C TYR A 126 14.91 -12.55 6.69
N HIS A 127 15.99 -11.88 6.30
CA HIS A 127 16.16 -11.37 4.93
C HIS A 127 16.23 -12.52 3.92
N TYR A 128 16.85 -13.63 4.29
CA TYR A 128 16.91 -14.82 3.44
C TYR A 128 15.51 -15.40 3.19
N LEU A 129 14.71 -15.57 4.23
CA LEU A 129 13.35 -16.08 4.11
C LEU A 129 12.47 -15.16 3.24
N LEU A 130 12.61 -13.84 3.35
CA LEU A 130 11.94 -12.88 2.48
C LEU A 130 12.30 -13.06 0.99
N SER A 131 13.51 -13.50 0.67
CA SER A 131 13.90 -13.82 -0.72
C SER A 131 13.35 -15.17 -1.22
N LYS A 132 12.75 -15.99 -0.35
CA LYS A 132 12.27 -17.34 -0.68
C LYS A 132 10.75 -17.50 -0.59
N VAL A 133 10.00 -16.42 -0.43
CA VAL A 133 8.53 -16.46 -0.26
C VAL A 133 7.83 -17.23 -1.37
N GLU A 134 8.19 -17.02 -2.64
CA GLU A 134 7.62 -17.76 -3.77
C GLU A 134 7.94 -19.26 -3.70
N LYS A 135 9.19 -19.63 -3.37
CA LYS A 135 9.57 -21.03 -3.20
C LYS A 135 8.82 -21.68 -2.04
N ILE A 136 8.66 -20.96 -0.93
CA ILE A 136 7.88 -21.42 0.23
C ILE A 136 6.41 -21.65 -0.16
N TYR A 137 5.81 -20.76 -0.94
CA TYR A 137 4.45 -20.91 -1.44
C TYR A 137 4.29 -22.15 -2.34
N VAL A 138 5.26 -22.43 -3.18
CA VAL A 138 5.29 -23.67 -4.00
C VAL A 138 5.38 -24.92 -3.11
N ILE A 139 6.20 -24.90 -2.06
CA ILE A 139 6.30 -26.01 -1.07
C ILE A 139 4.95 -26.24 -0.37
N ALA A 140 4.17 -25.19 -0.15
CA ALA A 140 2.84 -25.28 0.45
C ALA A 140 1.75 -25.83 -0.48
N GLY A 141 2.10 -26.20 -1.73
CA GLY A 141 1.18 -26.80 -2.72
C GLY A 141 0.50 -25.84 -3.67
N GLY A 142 0.72 -24.49 -3.57
CA GLY A 142 0.34 -23.49 -4.58
C GLY A 142 -1.13 -23.41 -5.00
N GLY A 143 -2.06 -24.05 -4.26
CA GLY A 143 -3.48 -24.15 -4.62
C GLY A 143 -4.35 -23.07 -3.97
N ALA A 144 -5.68 -23.20 -4.11
CA ALA A 144 -6.66 -22.25 -3.55
C ALA A 144 -6.65 -22.19 -2.00
N GLN A 145 -6.20 -23.26 -1.34
CA GLN A 145 -6.02 -23.32 0.12
C GLN A 145 -4.66 -23.96 0.46
N PRO A 146 -3.55 -23.23 0.27
CA PRO A 146 -2.24 -23.74 0.55
C PRO A 146 -2.07 -24.03 2.05
N ASN A 147 -1.39 -25.13 2.37
CA ASN A 147 -1.08 -25.53 3.74
C ASN A 147 0.39 -25.96 3.82
N LEU A 148 1.19 -25.21 4.55
CA LEU A 148 2.62 -25.41 4.66
C LEU A 148 2.94 -26.40 5.78
N SER A 149 3.62 -27.50 5.43
CA SER A 149 4.19 -28.42 6.42
C SER A 149 5.48 -27.85 6.98
N SER A 150 5.62 -27.80 8.31
CA SER A 150 6.86 -27.36 8.96
C SER A 150 8.06 -28.25 8.61
N SER A 151 7.89 -29.58 8.54
CA SER A 151 8.96 -30.49 8.14
C SER A 151 9.41 -30.24 6.71
N ALA A 152 8.48 -30.13 5.76
CA ALA A 152 8.80 -29.82 4.36
C ALA A 152 9.46 -28.44 4.19
N LEU A 153 9.05 -27.44 4.96
CA LEU A 153 9.69 -26.13 4.98
C LEU A 153 11.16 -26.23 5.44
N MET A 154 11.38 -26.87 6.58
CA MET A 154 12.69 -26.93 7.23
C MET A 154 13.68 -27.80 6.44
N GLU A 155 13.24 -28.87 5.79
CA GLU A 155 14.05 -29.74 4.94
C GLU A 155 14.37 -29.11 3.56
N LYS A 156 13.36 -28.50 2.89
CA LYS A 156 13.48 -28.10 1.47
C LYS A 156 14.04 -26.70 1.27
N ILE A 157 13.99 -25.84 2.28
CA ILE A 157 14.65 -24.53 2.23
C ILE A 157 16.07 -24.68 2.71
N LYS A 158 17.03 -24.42 1.82
CA LYS A 158 18.46 -24.42 2.13
C LYS A 158 18.95 -22.98 2.23
N ILE A 159 19.74 -22.68 3.24
CA ILE A 159 20.35 -21.37 3.51
C ILE A 159 21.88 -21.44 3.31
N PRO A 160 22.50 -20.46 2.65
CA PRO A 160 23.95 -20.45 2.48
C PRO A 160 24.64 -20.00 3.79
N VAL A 161 25.63 -20.78 4.21
CA VAL A 161 26.49 -20.49 5.36
C VAL A 161 27.90 -20.32 4.83
N PRO A 162 28.42 -19.07 4.76
CA PRO A 162 29.85 -18.84 4.38
C PRO A 162 30.76 -19.30 5.49
N PHE A 163 31.96 -19.72 5.15
CA PHE A 163 32.98 -20.22 6.10
C PHE A 163 32.46 -21.28 7.09
N PRO A 164 31.94 -22.43 6.63
CA PRO A 164 31.25 -23.40 7.49
C PRO A 164 32.13 -23.90 8.64
N ASP A 165 33.46 -23.96 8.44
CA ASP A 165 34.44 -24.39 9.44
C ASP A 165 34.89 -23.25 10.38
N ASN A 166 34.44 -22.02 10.15
CA ASN A 166 34.77 -20.86 11.00
C ASN A 166 33.50 -20.06 11.34
N PRO A 167 32.73 -20.46 12.37
CA PRO A 167 31.48 -19.79 12.73
C PRO A 167 31.61 -18.29 13.04
N ALA A 168 32.73 -17.86 13.63
CA ALA A 168 32.96 -16.45 13.94
C ALA A 168 33.02 -15.60 12.64
N LYS A 169 33.86 -16.03 11.69
CA LYS A 169 33.98 -15.36 10.38
C LYS A 169 32.68 -15.45 9.59
N SER A 170 31.95 -16.57 9.69
CA SER A 170 30.62 -16.73 9.10
C SER A 170 29.65 -15.69 9.60
N LEU A 171 29.55 -15.52 10.91
CA LEU A 171 28.65 -14.55 11.55
C LEU A 171 29.03 -13.09 11.23
N GLU A 172 30.33 -12.78 11.06
CA GLU A 172 30.77 -11.46 10.59
C GLU A 172 30.27 -11.14 9.20
N ILE A 173 30.35 -12.07 8.25
CA ILE A 173 29.81 -11.91 6.89
C ILE A 173 28.31 -11.77 6.91
N GLN A 174 27.61 -12.64 7.66
CA GLN A 174 26.16 -12.55 7.83
C GLN A 174 25.74 -11.19 8.41
N ALA A 175 26.46 -10.70 9.42
CA ALA A 175 26.21 -9.41 10.06
C ALA A 175 26.43 -8.23 9.10
N GLU A 176 27.46 -8.28 8.24
CA GLU A 176 27.70 -7.24 7.24
C GLU A 176 26.58 -7.20 6.17
N ILE A 177 26.12 -8.37 5.70
CA ILE A 177 24.96 -8.46 4.81
C ILE A 177 23.73 -7.84 5.49
N VAL A 178 23.47 -8.19 6.75
CA VAL A 178 22.37 -7.64 7.55
C VAL A 178 22.48 -6.13 7.66
N ARG A 179 23.66 -5.60 7.99
CA ARG A 179 23.90 -4.16 8.13
C ARG A 179 23.49 -3.41 6.85
N ILE A 180 23.85 -3.94 5.68
CA ILE A 180 23.51 -3.33 4.40
C ILE A 180 22.00 -3.39 4.17
N LEU A 181 21.36 -4.55 4.37
CA LEU A 181 19.93 -4.74 4.10
C LEU A 181 19.03 -4.00 5.10
N ASP A 182 19.44 -3.95 6.38
CA ASP A 182 18.72 -3.21 7.41
C ASP A 182 18.72 -1.70 7.13
N THR A 183 19.82 -1.13 6.61
CA THR A 183 19.88 0.28 6.20
C THR A 183 18.76 0.63 5.19
N PHE A 184 18.49 -0.25 4.22
CA PHE A 184 17.39 -0.01 3.27
C PHE A 184 16.00 -0.12 3.92
N THR A 185 15.82 -1.06 4.85
CA THR A 185 14.54 -1.24 5.54
C THR A 185 14.26 -0.09 6.51
N GLU A 186 15.26 0.39 7.22
CA GLU A 186 15.18 1.56 8.10
C GLU A 186 14.83 2.82 7.32
N LEU A 187 15.54 3.10 6.22
CA LEU A 187 15.26 4.25 5.36
C LEU A 187 13.82 4.19 4.80
N THR A 188 13.36 3.01 4.40
CA THR A 188 11.97 2.84 3.91
C THR A 188 10.95 3.09 5.03
N ALA A 189 11.25 2.67 6.25
CA ALA A 189 10.38 2.91 7.40
C ALA A 189 10.33 4.41 7.77
N GLU A 190 11.47 5.10 7.75
CA GLU A 190 11.55 6.56 7.98
C GLU A 190 10.75 7.34 6.93
N LEU A 191 10.92 7.02 5.64
CA LEU A 191 10.15 7.66 4.56
C LEU A 191 8.65 7.40 4.69
N THR A 192 8.25 6.21 5.15
CA THR A 192 6.83 5.88 5.39
C THR A 192 6.26 6.67 6.57
N ALA A 193 7.02 6.83 7.64
CA ALA A 193 6.65 7.67 8.77
C ALA A 193 6.54 9.15 8.37
N GLU A 194 7.51 9.65 7.59
CA GLU A 194 7.50 11.01 7.04
C GLU A 194 6.26 11.23 6.17
N LEU A 195 5.93 10.29 5.27
CA LEU A 195 4.71 10.36 4.45
C LEU A 195 3.44 10.49 5.31
N SER A 196 3.36 9.71 6.40
CA SER A 196 2.22 9.80 7.34
C SER A 196 2.13 11.17 8.00
N LEU A 197 3.27 11.72 8.44
CA LEU A 197 3.33 13.05 9.05
C LEU A 197 2.95 14.15 8.05
N ARG A 198 3.46 14.07 6.81
CA ARG A 198 3.14 15.03 5.74
C ARG A 198 1.67 14.99 5.34
N LYS A 199 1.05 13.82 5.33
CA LYS A 199 -0.42 13.70 5.11
C LYS A 199 -1.21 14.40 6.23
N LYS A 200 -0.82 14.24 7.50
CA LYS A 200 -1.45 14.96 8.60
C LYS A 200 -1.26 16.46 8.49
N GLN A 201 -0.06 16.89 8.14
CA GLN A 201 0.27 18.30 7.91
C GLN A 201 -0.53 18.89 6.74
N TYR A 202 -0.65 18.17 5.62
CA TYR A 202 -1.49 18.55 4.49
C TYR A 202 -2.94 18.77 4.92
N ASN A 203 -3.54 17.81 5.62
CA ASN A 203 -4.91 17.94 6.09
C ASN A 203 -5.09 19.17 6.99
N HIS A 204 -4.17 19.40 7.93
CA HIS A 204 -4.21 20.56 8.80
C HIS A 204 -4.17 21.89 8.02
N TYR A 205 -3.21 22.06 7.11
CA TYR A 205 -3.10 23.29 6.32
C TYR A 205 -4.26 23.44 5.33
N ARG A 206 -4.73 22.35 4.74
CA ARG A 206 -5.90 22.37 3.86
C ARG A 206 -7.12 22.89 4.62
N ASP A 207 -7.40 22.30 5.78
CA ASP A 207 -8.55 22.69 6.59
C ASP A 207 -8.41 24.15 7.09
N GLN A 208 -7.22 24.59 7.45
CA GLN A 208 -6.96 25.98 7.85
C GLN A 208 -7.11 26.98 6.68
N LEU A 209 -6.54 26.67 5.52
CA LEU A 209 -6.56 27.57 4.33
C LEU A 209 -7.93 27.63 3.65
N LEU A 210 -8.76 26.61 3.85
CA LEU A 210 -10.11 26.52 3.27
C LEU A 210 -11.22 26.78 4.29
N SER A 211 -10.88 27.11 5.54
CA SER A 211 -11.81 27.58 6.57
C SER A 211 -11.84 29.10 6.58
N PHE A 212 -13.02 29.69 6.49
CA PHE A 212 -13.22 31.14 6.44
C PHE A 212 -14.21 31.56 7.53
N GLU A 213 -13.96 32.71 8.16
CA GLU A 213 -14.89 33.29 9.11
C GLU A 213 -16.13 33.90 8.40
N GLU A 214 -17.20 34.09 9.15
CA GLU A 214 -18.43 34.67 8.63
C GLU A 214 -18.17 36.10 8.11
N GLY A 215 -18.46 36.33 6.83
CA GLY A 215 -18.23 37.61 6.18
C GLY A 215 -16.91 37.78 5.44
N GLU A 216 -15.98 36.85 5.56
CA GLU A 216 -14.70 36.88 4.81
C GLU A 216 -14.86 36.45 3.35
N VAL A 217 -15.86 35.65 3.03
CA VAL A 217 -16.11 35.07 1.72
C VAL A 217 -17.58 35.17 1.34
N GLU A 218 -17.86 35.19 0.03
CA GLU A 218 -19.18 34.97 -0.51
C GLU A 218 -19.34 33.46 -0.86
N TRP A 219 -20.40 32.85 -0.38
CA TRP A 219 -20.69 31.44 -0.65
C TRP A 219 -21.53 31.32 -1.94
N LYS A 220 -20.91 30.90 -3.03
CA LYS A 220 -21.59 30.67 -4.32
C LYS A 220 -21.83 29.18 -4.55
N LYS A 221 -22.97 28.86 -5.20
CA LYS A 221 -23.24 27.48 -5.65
C LYS A 221 -22.31 27.12 -6.81
N LEU A 222 -21.97 25.83 -6.94
CA LEU A 222 -21.20 25.35 -8.09
C LEU A 222 -21.85 25.72 -9.43
N ASP A 223 -23.18 25.70 -9.51
CA ASP A 223 -23.92 26.11 -10.72
C ASP A 223 -23.69 27.59 -11.09
N GLU A 224 -23.46 28.45 -10.09
CA GLU A 224 -23.22 29.90 -10.27
C GLU A 224 -21.79 30.24 -10.73
N VAL A 225 -20.82 29.35 -10.46
CA VAL A 225 -19.41 29.53 -10.79
C VAL A 225 -18.95 28.61 -11.93
N SER A 226 -19.87 27.93 -12.59
CA SER A 226 -19.59 26.97 -13.66
C SER A 226 -20.13 27.46 -15.00
N LYS A 227 -19.36 27.28 -16.07
CA LYS A 227 -19.83 27.39 -17.46
C LYS A 227 -20.89 26.34 -17.75
N LYS A 228 -20.66 25.10 -17.20
CA LYS A 228 -21.57 23.97 -17.40
C LYS A 228 -21.34 22.87 -16.36
N ILE A 229 -22.44 22.30 -15.85
CA ILE A 229 -22.41 21.04 -15.10
C ILE A 229 -23.22 20.01 -15.86
N SER A 230 -22.61 18.87 -16.17
CA SER A 230 -23.22 17.81 -16.98
C SER A 230 -22.91 16.42 -16.43
N SER A 231 -23.74 15.44 -16.75
CA SER A 231 -23.41 14.02 -16.56
C SER A 231 -23.04 13.38 -17.89
N GLY A 232 -22.26 12.33 -17.83
CA GLY A 232 -21.94 11.52 -19.00
C GLY A 232 -23.02 10.48 -19.34
N GLY A 233 -22.63 9.44 -20.04
CA GLY A 233 -23.50 8.33 -20.42
C GLY A 233 -22.70 7.03 -20.61
N THR A 234 -23.42 5.91 -20.58
CA THR A 234 -22.85 4.57 -20.79
C THR A 234 -23.36 4.01 -22.12
N PRO A 235 -22.44 3.68 -23.06
CA PRO A 235 -22.81 2.90 -24.24
C PRO A 235 -23.38 1.54 -23.82
N ARG A 236 -24.26 0.95 -24.65
CA ARG A 236 -24.86 -0.35 -24.35
C ARG A 236 -23.78 -1.42 -24.18
N THR A 237 -23.68 -1.98 -22.97
CA THR A 237 -22.62 -2.93 -22.58
C THR A 237 -22.62 -4.24 -23.40
N GLY A 238 -23.76 -4.61 -23.97
CA GLY A 238 -23.88 -5.81 -24.84
C GLY A 238 -23.39 -5.63 -26.27
N ILE A 239 -22.93 -4.43 -26.66
CA ILE A 239 -22.44 -4.15 -28.03
C ILE A 239 -20.93 -3.92 -27.96
N SER A 240 -20.16 -4.97 -28.27
CA SER A 240 -18.70 -4.95 -28.17
C SER A 240 -18.04 -3.88 -29.04
N GLU A 241 -18.63 -3.57 -30.22
CA GLU A 241 -18.13 -2.55 -31.15
C GLU A 241 -18.14 -1.12 -30.58
N TYR A 242 -18.80 -0.90 -29.43
CA TYR A 242 -18.81 0.39 -28.73
C TYR A 242 -17.62 0.59 -27.81
N TYR A 243 -16.86 -0.46 -27.55
CA TYR A 243 -15.74 -0.49 -26.61
C TYR A 243 -14.41 -0.74 -27.31
N ASP A 244 -13.32 -0.69 -26.58
CA ASP A 244 -11.94 -0.91 -27.05
C ASP A 244 -11.52 0.04 -28.17
N GLY A 245 -12.07 1.26 -28.20
CA GLY A 245 -11.71 2.34 -29.11
C GLY A 245 -10.54 3.19 -28.61
N SER A 246 -10.53 4.46 -29.08
CA SER A 246 -9.48 5.45 -28.73
C SER A 246 -9.97 6.55 -27.80
N ILE A 247 -11.29 6.67 -27.55
CA ILE A 247 -11.88 7.75 -26.74
C ILE A 247 -11.79 7.36 -25.26
N PRO A 248 -11.03 8.07 -24.43
CA PRO A 248 -11.01 7.85 -22.99
C PRO A 248 -12.40 8.00 -22.40
N TRP A 249 -12.87 7.01 -21.63
CA TRP A 249 -14.18 7.01 -21.02
C TRP A 249 -14.10 6.69 -19.54
N LEU A 250 -14.25 7.75 -18.73
CA LEU A 250 -14.08 7.70 -17.29
C LEU A 250 -15.27 7.07 -16.59
N ARG A 251 -15.00 6.16 -15.68
CA ARG A 251 -15.97 5.58 -14.75
C ARG A 251 -15.65 6.04 -13.32
N THR A 252 -16.68 6.14 -12.48
CA THR A 252 -16.55 6.63 -11.09
C THR A 252 -15.52 5.89 -10.26
N GLN A 253 -15.30 4.60 -10.51
CA GLN A 253 -14.31 3.80 -9.79
C GLN A 253 -12.85 4.24 -9.99
N GLU A 254 -12.60 5.06 -11.02
CA GLU A 254 -11.28 5.61 -11.33
C GLU A 254 -11.04 6.99 -10.68
N ILE A 255 -12.08 7.57 -10.05
CA ILE A 255 -12.02 8.85 -9.35
C ILE A 255 -11.53 8.61 -7.91
N ASP A 256 -10.36 9.17 -7.56
CA ASP A 256 -9.71 8.95 -6.27
C ASP A 256 -8.83 10.14 -5.84
N PHE A 257 -9.43 11.33 -5.72
CA PHE A 257 -8.78 12.56 -5.23
C PHE A 257 -7.48 12.91 -5.97
N ARG A 258 -7.44 12.71 -7.28
CA ARG A 258 -6.24 12.91 -8.10
C ARG A 258 -6.56 13.40 -9.51
N GLU A 259 -5.51 13.79 -10.22
CA GLU A 259 -5.55 14.06 -11.65
C GLU A 259 -5.73 12.75 -12.45
N ILE A 260 -6.49 12.82 -13.53
CA ILE A 260 -6.83 11.71 -14.42
C ILE A 260 -6.27 12.01 -15.80
N TRP A 261 -5.21 11.29 -16.18
CA TRP A 261 -4.47 11.46 -17.42
C TRP A 261 -4.83 10.44 -18.49
N ASP A 262 -5.51 9.35 -18.15
CA ASP A 262 -6.04 8.32 -19.03
C ASP A 262 -7.12 7.52 -18.31
N THR A 263 -7.82 6.63 -19.01
CA THR A 263 -8.88 5.79 -18.46
C THR A 263 -8.63 4.32 -18.77
N GLY A 264 -9.01 3.44 -17.85
CA GLY A 264 -8.86 2.00 -17.99
C GLY A 264 -9.79 1.39 -19.06
N VAL A 265 -10.86 2.12 -19.45
CA VAL A 265 -11.75 1.71 -20.53
C VAL A 265 -11.83 2.85 -21.55
N LYS A 266 -11.81 2.47 -22.83
CA LYS A 266 -11.99 3.39 -23.95
C LYS A 266 -13.21 2.98 -24.74
N ILE A 267 -13.90 3.96 -25.37
CA ILE A 267 -15.04 3.73 -26.24
C ILE A 267 -14.73 4.15 -27.68
N THR A 268 -15.51 3.65 -28.60
CA THR A 268 -15.40 4.02 -30.01
C THR A 268 -16.25 5.24 -30.35
N GLU A 269 -16.04 5.83 -31.52
CA GLU A 269 -16.92 6.88 -32.06
C GLU A 269 -18.38 6.40 -32.19
N ALA A 270 -18.58 5.13 -32.54
CA ALA A 270 -19.89 4.51 -32.58
C ALA A 270 -20.52 4.45 -31.18
N GLY A 271 -19.74 4.07 -30.15
CA GLY A 271 -20.18 4.07 -28.76
C GLY A 271 -20.54 5.45 -28.26
N LEU A 272 -19.73 6.45 -28.57
CA LEU A 272 -20.01 7.85 -28.21
C LEU A 272 -21.32 8.34 -28.90
N LYS A 273 -21.45 8.16 -30.20
CA LYS A 273 -22.59 8.63 -31.00
C LYS A 273 -23.91 7.96 -30.62
N ASN A 274 -23.90 6.69 -30.26
CA ASN A 274 -25.08 5.89 -29.94
C ASN A 274 -25.36 5.81 -28.41
N SER A 275 -24.84 6.74 -27.64
CA SER A 275 -25.08 6.83 -26.20
C SER A 275 -25.28 8.29 -25.74
N SER A 276 -25.54 8.47 -24.45
CA SER A 276 -25.55 9.79 -23.82
C SER A 276 -24.16 10.27 -23.39
N ALA A 277 -23.11 9.50 -23.66
CA ALA A 277 -21.73 9.92 -23.41
C ALA A 277 -21.40 11.15 -24.28
N LYS A 278 -20.68 12.10 -23.67
CA LYS A 278 -20.30 13.36 -24.35
C LYS A 278 -18.87 13.71 -23.95
N TRP A 279 -18.17 14.37 -24.87
CA TRP A 279 -16.91 14.98 -24.57
C TRP A 279 -17.03 16.06 -23.50
N ILE A 280 -16.12 16.05 -22.56
CA ILE A 280 -15.86 17.16 -21.64
C ILE A 280 -14.44 17.71 -21.91
N PRO A 281 -14.23 19.03 -21.76
CA PRO A 281 -12.92 19.63 -21.91
C PRO A 281 -11.99 19.17 -20.78
N GLU A 282 -10.69 19.41 -20.95
CA GLU A 282 -9.73 19.22 -19.87
C GLU A 282 -9.98 20.20 -18.71
N ASN A 283 -9.46 19.86 -17.54
CA ASN A 283 -9.56 20.64 -16.31
C ASN A 283 -10.98 20.81 -15.73
N CYS A 284 -11.92 19.95 -16.11
CA CYS A 284 -13.15 19.80 -15.34
C CYS A 284 -12.89 19.20 -13.98
N VAL A 285 -13.56 19.69 -12.95
CA VAL A 285 -13.66 18.98 -11.67
C VAL A 285 -14.80 17.95 -11.77
N ILE A 286 -14.50 16.71 -11.45
CA ILE A 286 -15.42 15.59 -11.62
C ILE A 286 -15.77 15.01 -10.24
N VAL A 287 -17.07 14.93 -9.94
CA VAL A 287 -17.59 14.34 -8.68
C VAL A 287 -18.25 13.00 -8.98
N ALA A 288 -17.85 11.96 -8.28
CA ALA A 288 -18.51 10.65 -8.34
C ALA A 288 -19.86 10.71 -7.62
N MET A 289 -20.95 10.37 -8.32
CA MET A 289 -22.30 10.47 -7.76
C MET A 289 -22.82 9.12 -7.22
N TYR A 290 -22.30 7.99 -7.68
CA TYR A 290 -22.82 6.66 -7.35
C TYR A 290 -21.69 5.67 -6.99
N GLY A 291 -22.06 4.63 -6.22
CA GLY A 291 -21.20 3.49 -5.90
C GLY A 291 -20.24 3.74 -4.74
N ALA A 292 -19.23 2.89 -4.62
CA ALA A 292 -18.26 2.92 -3.53
C ALA A 292 -17.39 4.21 -3.49
N THR A 293 -17.37 4.96 -4.58
CA THR A 293 -16.58 6.20 -4.72
C THR A 293 -17.43 7.47 -4.60
N VAL A 294 -18.72 7.36 -4.21
CA VAL A 294 -19.60 8.51 -4.07
C VAL A 294 -18.97 9.64 -3.23
N GLY A 295 -19.06 10.87 -3.74
CA GLY A 295 -18.45 12.06 -3.12
C GLY A 295 -16.97 12.25 -3.44
N LYS A 296 -16.25 11.25 -3.99
CA LYS A 296 -14.86 11.45 -4.41
C LYS A 296 -14.76 12.41 -5.59
N VAL A 297 -13.66 13.13 -5.63
CA VAL A 297 -13.40 14.21 -6.61
C VAL A 297 -12.15 13.88 -7.43
N GLY A 298 -12.13 14.27 -8.69
CA GLY A 298 -10.97 14.18 -9.57
C GLY A 298 -10.92 15.33 -10.56
N ILE A 299 -9.80 15.49 -11.26
CA ILE A 299 -9.61 16.46 -12.35
C ILE A 299 -9.16 15.71 -13.59
N ASN A 300 -9.89 15.83 -14.71
CA ASN A 300 -9.39 15.30 -15.97
C ASN A 300 -8.33 16.25 -16.59
N LYS A 301 -7.20 15.69 -16.99
CA LYS A 301 -6.09 16.45 -17.61
C LYS A 301 -6.03 16.31 -19.13
N ILE A 302 -6.95 15.56 -19.70
CA ILE A 302 -7.21 15.41 -21.13
C ILE A 302 -8.69 15.52 -21.40
N SER A 303 -9.09 15.91 -22.59
CA SER A 303 -10.48 15.77 -23.02
C SER A 303 -10.89 14.30 -23.02
N MET A 304 -12.04 13.99 -22.47
CA MET A 304 -12.56 12.62 -22.35
C MET A 304 -14.08 12.56 -22.34
N ALA A 305 -14.65 11.37 -22.43
CA ALA A 305 -16.04 11.12 -22.12
C ALA A 305 -16.16 10.51 -20.70
N THR A 306 -17.35 10.56 -20.10
CA THR A 306 -17.60 10.01 -18.77
C THR A 306 -18.88 9.17 -18.75
N ASN A 307 -19.04 8.31 -17.76
CA ASN A 307 -20.29 7.62 -17.51
C ASN A 307 -21.32 8.54 -16.84
N GLN A 308 -22.58 8.09 -16.75
CA GLN A 308 -23.68 8.87 -16.16
C GLN A 308 -23.55 9.10 -14.64
N ALA A 309 -22.67 8.38 -13.99
CA ALA A 309 -22.42 8.50 -12.56
C ALA A 309 -21.36 9.57 -12.21
N CYS A 310 -20.78 10.23 -13.21
CA CYS A 310 -19.85 11.35 -13.06
C CYS A 310 -20.63 12.68 -13.24
N ALA A 311 -20.53 13.58 -12.28
CA ALA A 311 -20.87 14.98 -12.45
C ALA A 311 -19.65 15.75 -12.92
N ASN A 312 -19.66 16.25 -14.13
CA ASN A 312 -18.56 16.96 -14.76
C ASN A 312 -18.82 18.47 -14.67
N ILE A 313 -17.91 19.17 -13.98
CA ILE A 313 -18.04 20.59 -13.65
C ILE A 313 -17.00 21.36 -14.47
N ASP A 314 -17.42 22.01 -15.53
CA ASP A 314 -16.63 22.94 -16.32
C ASP A 314 -16.77 24.34 -15.69
N LEU A 315 -15.78 24.74 -14.93
CA LEU A 315 -15.78 25.96 -14.13
C LEU A 315 -15.51 27.22 -14.97
N ASP A 316 -16.05 28.36 -14.55
CA ASP A 316 -15.72 29.66 -15.14
C ASP A 316 -14.40 30.17 -14.54
N ASP A 317 -13.33 30.07 -15.31
CA ASP A 317 -11.97 30.48 -14.95
C ASP A 317 -11.79 31.98 -14.68
N ARG A 318 -12.78 32.80 -15.07
CA ARG A 318 -12.84 34.23 -14.69
C ARG A 318 -13.32 34.46 -13.26
N VAL A 319 -13.93 33.46 -12.64
CA VAL A 319 -14.52 33.55 -11.30
C VAL A 319 -13.77 32.67 -10.30
N VAL A 320 -13.40 31.46 -10.73
CA VAL A 320 -12.85 30.45 -9.81
C VAL A 320 -11.77 29.59 -10.44
N ASN A 321 -10.70 29.32 -9.68
CA ASN A 321 -9.65 28.39 -10.06
C ASN A 321 -10.16 26.94 -9.86
N TYR A 322 -10.06 26.08 -10.89
CA TYR A 322 -10.54 24.71 -10.83
C TYR A 322 -9.82 23.85 -9.77
N ARG A 323 -8.52 24.09 -9.53
CA ARG A 323 -7.77 23.38 -8.47
C ARG A 323 -8.18 23.84 -7.08
N TYR A 324 -8.54 25.10 -6.90
CA TYR A 324 -9.09 25.62 -5.66
C TYR A 324 -10.41 24.90 -5.32
N VAL A 325 -11.31 24.76 -6.30
CA VAL A 325 -12.56 24.00 -6.13
C VAL A 325 -12.30 22.53 -5.85
N PHE A 326 -11.33 21.93 -6.54
CA PHE A 326 -10.92 20.55 -6.29
C PHE A 326 -10.47 20.34 -4.84
N HIS A 327 -9.57 21.17 -4.33
CA HIS A 327 -9.10 21.06 -2.94
C HIS A 327 -10.24 21.30 -1.94
N TYR A 328 -11.10 22.28 -2.22
CA TYR A 328 -12.26 22.56 -1.37
C TYR A 328 -13.24 21.37 -1.33
N LEU A 329 -13.66 20.86 -2.47
CA LEU A 329 -14.57 19.70 -2.51
C LEU A 329 -13.91 18.43 -1.94
N THR A 330 -12.61 18.31 -2.03
CA THR A 330 -11.85 17.23 -1.37
C THR A 330 -11.90 17.34 0.16
N SER A 331 -11.82 18.56 0.73
CA SER A 331 -11.98 18.79 2.18
C SER A 331 -13.40 18.47 2.65
N GLU A 332 -14.39 18.72 1.80
CA GLU A 332 -15.82 18.49 2.08
C GLU A 332 -16.29 17.06 1.79
N TYR A 333 -15.38 16.11 1.53
CA TYR A 333 -15.74 14.74 1.09
C TYR A 333 -16.78 14.06 2.00
N GLU A 334 -16.56 14.06 3.32
CA GLU A 334 -17.48 13.40 4.26
C GLU A 334 -18.85 14.09 4.28
N TYR A 335 -18.88 15.42 4.18
CA TYR A 335 -20.13 16.19 4.05
C TYR A 335 -20.86 15.85 2.74
N ILE A 336 -20.17 15.90 1.60
CA ILE A 336 -20.75 15.57 0.28
C ILE A 336 -21.33 14.16 0.29
N LYS A 337 -20.59 13.20 0.83
CA LYS A 337 -21.03 11.81 0.98
C LYS A 337 -22.27 11.68 1.88
N SER A 338 -22.36 12.49 2.95
CA SER A 338 -23.49 12.49 3.88
C SER A 338 -24.78 13.02 3.26
N LEU A 339 -24.70 13.80 2.17
CA LEU A 339 -25.87 14.29 1.42
C LEU A 339 -26.56 13.18 0.59
N GLY A 340 -25.93 12.02 0.46
CA GLY A 340 -26.48 10.88 -0.24
C GLY A 340 -27.70 10.31 0.46
N THR A 341 -28.67 9.87 -0.34
CA THR A 341 -29.95 9.30 0.13
C THR A 341 -30.11 7.85 -0.34
N GLY A 342 -30.88 7.06 0.42
CA GLY A 342 -31.20 5.67 0.10
C GLY A 342 -30.17 4.66 0.60
N SER A 343 -30.44 3.38 0.38
CA SER A 343 -29.61 2.25 0.86
C SER A 343 -28.19 2.18 0.28
N GLN A 344 -27.93 2.92 -0.81
CA GLN A 344 -26.64 2.96 -1.50
C GLN A 344 -25.91 4.32 -1.38
N THR A 345 -26.42 5.26 -0.56
CA THR A 345 -25.81 6.59 -0.31
C THR A 345 -25.43 7.33 -1.62
N ASN A 346 -26.34 7.38 -2.60
CA ASN A 346 -26.07 8.05 -3.88
C ASN A 346 -26.42 9.53 -3.80
N ILE A 347 -25.64 10.39 -4.47
CA ILE A 347 -25.96 11.80 -4.72
C ILE A 347 -26.39 11.97 -6.19
N ASN A 348 -26.95 13.12 -6.53
CA ASN A 348 -27.39 13.44 -7.88
C ASN A 348 -26.83 14.78 -8.37
N ALA A 349 -26.99 15.06 -9.66
CA ALA A 349 -26.48 16.29 -10.26
C ALA A 349 -27.06 17.57 -9.61
N GLN A 350 -28.29 17.53 -9.10
CA GLN A 350 -28.91 18.69 -8.43
C GLN A 350 -28.24 18.97 -7.08
N ILE A 351 -27.88 17.92 -6.33
CA ILE A 351 -27.07 18.05 -5.09
C ILE A 351 -25.72 18.67 -5.44
N VAL A 352 -25.03 18.15 -6.46
CA VAL A 352 -23.73 18.69 -6.88
C VAL A 352 -23.82 20.16 -7.27
N LYS A 353 -24.84 20.56 -8.06
CA LYS A 353 -25.09 21.96 -8.44
C LYS A 353 -25.29 22.87 -7.24
N SER A 354 -25.93 22.38 -6.19
CA SER A 354 -26.24 23.15 -4.97
C SER A 354 -25.08 23.22 -3.96
N LEU A 355 -24.02 22.45 -4.13
CA LEU A 355 -22.83 22.56 -3.28
C LEU A 355 -22.29 23.99 -3.35
N LYS A 356 -21.95 24.54 -2.20
CA LYS A 356 -21.41 25.90 -2.11
C LYS A 356 -19.90 25.86 -2.03
N VAL A 357 -19.26 26.83 -2.66
CA VAL A 357 -17.81 27.06 -2.57
C VAL A 357 -17.56 28.48 -2.05
N PRO A 358 -16.56 28.69 -1.19
CA PRO A 358 -16.23 30.01 -0.67
C PRO A 358 -15.43 30.80 -1.72
N ILE A 359 -15.86 32.01 -2.04
CA ILE A 359 -15.17 32.90 -2.97
C ILE A 359 -14.58 34.07 -2.15
N PRO A 360 -13.27 34.07 -1.89
CA PRO A 360 -12.62 35.18 -1.20
C PRO A 360 -12.65 36.43 -2.05
N TYR A 361 -12.78 37.62 -1.44
CA TYR A 361 -12.80 38.91 -2.13
C TYR A 361 -13.77 38.97 -3.33
N ALA A 362 -14.99 38.45 -3.19
CA ALA A 362 -15.93 38.25 -4.28
C ALA A 362 -16.26 39.52 -5.09
N ASN A 363 -16.08 40.72 -4.51
CA ASN A 363 -16.25 42.03 -5.16
C ASN A 363 -15.01 42.48 -5.96
N ASP A 364 -13.89 41.75 -5.89
CA ASP A 364 -12.65 42.03 -6.59
C ASP A 364 -12.14 40.74 -7.26
N PRO A 365 -12.54 40.45 -8.51
CA PRO A 365 -12.19 39.21 -9.18
C PRO A 365 -10.69 38.94 -9.30
N GLU A 366 -9.88 39.97 -9.51
CA GLU A 366 -8.43 39.83 -9.63
C GLU A 366 -7.80 39.41 -8.30
N LYS A 367 -8.18 40.08 -7.23
CA LYS A 367 -7.72 39.73 -5.87
C LYS A 367 -8.25 38.35 -5.44
N SER A 368 -9.48 38.00 -5.82
CA SER A 368 -10.07 36.70 -5.55
C SER A 368 -9.26 35.58 -6.19
N LEU A 369 -8.99 35.66 -7.49
CA LEU A 369 -8.19 34.66 -8.21
C LEU A 369 -6.75 34.59 -7.72
N ALA A 370 -6.14 35.72 -7.34
CA ALA A 370 -4.80 35.74 -6.77
C ALA A 370 -4.75 34.98 -5.42
N GLU A 371 -5.74 35.17 -4.54
CA GLU A 371 -5.81 34.44 -3.26
C GLU A 371 -6.09 32.96 -3.48
N GLN A 372 -7.01 32.59 -4.35
CA GLN A 372 -7.25 31.20 -4.73
C GLN A 372 -5.98 30.55 -5.27
N ALA A 373 -5.22 31.22 -6.14
CA ALA A 373 -3.96 30.73 -6.68
C ALA A 373 -2.88 30.57 -5.60
N ARG A 374 -2.83 31.48 -4.60
CA ARG A 374 -1.94 31.37 -3.44
C ARG A 374 -2.24 30.09 -2.63
N ILE A 375 -3.51 29.85 -2.33
CA ILE A 375 -3.97 28.64 -1.62
C ILE A 375 -3.61 27.38 -2.41
N VAL A 376 -3.93 27.35 -3.69
CA VAL A 376 -3.60 26.25 -4.60
C VAL A 376 -2.11 25.97 -4.62
N THR A 377 -1.26 27.00 -4.73
CA THR A 377 0.21 26.83 -4.76
C THR A 377 0.74 26.12 -3.50
N ILE A 378 0.14 26.39 -2.35
CA ILE A 378 0.52 25.74 -1.10
C ILE A 378 0.03 24.28 -1.09
N LEU A 379 -1.25 24.05 -1.39
CA LEU A 379 -1.85 22.73 -1.32
C LEU A 379 -1.30 21.78 -2.38
N ASP A 380 -1.02 22.24 -3.58
CA ASP A 380 -0.42 21.44 -4.65
C ASP A 380 0.97 20.91 -4.31
N LYS A 381 1.77 21.69 -3.57
CA LYS A 381 3.09 21.21 -3.10
C LYS A 381 2.94 20.04 -2.13
N PHE A 382 1.96 20.09 -1.24
CA PHE A 382 1.67 18.96 -0.33
C PHE A 382 1.10 17.77 -1.09
N ASP A 383 0.18 18.01 -2.02
CA ASP A 383 -0.43 16.96 -2.84
C ASP A 383 0.66 16.20 -3.63
N THR A 384 1.51 16.91 -4.36
CA THR A 384 2.65 16.31 -5.06
C THR A 384 3.55 15.50 -4.12
N LEU A 385 3.90 16.05 -2.96
CA LEU A 385 4.77 15.37 -1.99
C LEU A 385 4.15 14.07 -1.43
N THR A 386 2.83 14.05 -1.26
CA THR A 386 2.14 12.98 -0.50
C THR A 386 1.36 11.99 -1.34
N THR A 387 1.02 12.32 -2.60
CA THR A 387 0.15 11.49 -3.45
C THR A 387 0.77 11.11 -4.79
N SER A 388 1.74 11.88 -5.30
CA SER A 388 2.32 11.64 -6.62
C SER A 388 3.06 10.29 -6.67
N ILE A 389 2.75 9.50 -7.71
CA ILE A 389 3.41 8.23 -8.01
C ILE A 389 4.61 8.38 -8.95
N SER A 390 4.81 9.55 -9.54
CA SER A 390 5.95 9.86 -10.41
C SER A 390 7.07 10.60 -9.68
N GLU A 391 6.72 11.32 -8.62
CA GLU A 391 7.63 12.11 -7.78
C GLU A 391 7.09 12.16 -6.34
N GLY A 392 7.84 12.74 -5.40
CA GLY A 392 7.43 12.79 -4.00
C GLY A 392 7.70 11.51 -3.20
N LEU A 393 7.20 11.48 -1.96
CA LEU A 393 7.48 10.40 -1.01
C LEU A 393 6.99 9.02 -1.44
N PRO A 394 5.80 8.85 -2.04
CA PRO A 394 5.35 7.52 -2.49
C PRO A 394 6.29 6.92 -3.54
N ARG A 395 6.79 7.74 -4.46
CA ARG A 395 7.74 7.29 -5.49
C ARG A 395 9.09 6.93 -4.88
N GLU A 396 9.58 7.72 -3.94
CA GLU A 396 10.85 7.44 -3.26
C GLU A 396 10.77 6.14 -2.46
N ILE A 397 9.67 5.89 -1.75
CA ILE A 397 9.43 4.63 -1.02
C ILE A 397 9.45 3.43 -1.98
N GLU A 398 8.77 3.53 -3.13
CA GLU A 398 8.78 2.48 -4.15
C GLU A 398 10.19 2.19 -4.67
N LEU A 399 10.96 3.24 -4.97
CA LEU A 399 12.33 3.09 -5.46
C LEU A 399 13.25 2.45 -4.42
N ARG A 400 13.13 2.84 -3.14
CA ARG A 400 13.91 2.23 -2.04
C ARG A 400 13.52 0.77 -1.83
N GLN A 401 12.25 0.44 -1.96
CA GLN A 401 11.79 -0.94 -1.91
C GLN A 401 12.41 -1.79 -3.04
N LYS A 402 12.43 -1.29 -4.27
CA LYS A 402 13.08 -1.96 -5.41
C LYS A 402 14.59 -2.11 -5.22
N GLN A 403 15.25 -1.10 -4.67
CA GLN A 403 16.66 -1.17 -4.30
C GLN A 403 16.91 -2.27 -3.26
N TYR A 404 16.11 -2.30 -2.20
CA TYR A 404 16.19 -3.36 -1.20
C TYR A 404 16.06 -4.76 -1.83
N GLU A 405 15.06 -4.98 -2.68
CA GLU A 405 14.83 -6.27 -3.34
C GLU A 405 16.03 -6.68 -4.21
N TYR A 406 16.54 -5.75 -5.00
CA TYR A 406 17.71 -5.97 -5.83
C TYR A 406 18.96 -6.34 -5.00
N TYR A 407 19.31 -5.55 -3.98
CA TYR A 407 20.48 -5.83 -3.14
C TYR A 407 20.30 -7.07 -2.26
N ARG A 408 19.08 -7.32 -1.78
CA ARG A 408 18.76 -8.56 -1.05
C ARG A 408 19.05 -9.78 -1.93
N ASP A 409 18.56 -9.80 -3.14
CA ASP A 409 18.73 -10.94 -4.04
C ASP A 409 20.18 -11.08 -4.48
N LEU A 410 20.89 -9.98 -4.68
CA LEU A 410 22.32 -9.98 -4.98
C LEU A 410 23.16 -10.52 -3.81
N LEU A 411 22.99 -9.97 -2.60
CA LEU A 411 23.78 -10.31 -1.42
C LEU A 411 23.48 -11.72 -0.88
N LEU A 412 22.33 -12.29 -1.22
CA LEU A 412 21.92 -13.63 -0.83
C LEU A 412 22.06 -14.67 -1.97
N SER A 413 22.61 -14.28 -3.13
CA SER A 413 22.90 -15.15 -4.27
C SER A 413 24.32 -15.73 -4.20
N PHE A 414 24.56 -16.56 -3.21
CA PHE A 414 25.85 -17.21 -3.06
C PHE A 414 26.11 -18.23 -4.17
N PRO A 415 27.37 -18.41 -4.63
CA PRO A 415 27.71 -19.42 -5.60
C PRO A 415 27.37 -20.82 -5.05
N LYS A 416 26.72 -21.64 -5.86
CA LYS A 416 26.54 -23.05 -5.53
C LYS A 416 27.90 -23.72 -5.75
N SER A 417 28.42 -24.47 -4.77
CA SER A 417 29.60 -25.28 -4.95
C SER A 417 29.35 -26.27 -6.10
N GLU A 418 30.02 -26.06 -7.22
CA GLU A 418 30.16 -27.14 -8.19
C GLU A 418 30.90 -28.26 -7.47
N LYS A 419 30.28 -29.43 -7.32
CA LYS A 419 31.03 -30.63 -6.93
C LYS A 419 32.17 -30.74 -7.93
N ARG A 420 33.40 -30.45 -7.51
CA ARG A 420 34.59 -30.86 -8.28
C ARG A 420 34.45 -32.38 -8.44
N GLY A 421 34.02 -32.78 -9.64
CA GLY A 421 34.01 -34.17 -10.01
C GLY A 421 35.44 -34.69 -9.77
N SER A 422 35.56 -35.64 -8.91
CA SER A 422 36.77 -36.44 -8.78
C SER A 422 37.04 -37.10 -10.13
N LEU A 423 37.91 -36.49 -10.92
CA LEU A 423 38.61 -37.21 -11.96
C LEU A 423 39.58 -38.18 -11.24
N ILE A 424 39.21 -39.43 -11.12
CA ILE A 424 40.09 -40.56 -10.94
C ILE A 424 40.09 -41.30 -12.25
#